data_1a3839bc739e801946c15c149774e46f
#
_entry.id   1a3839bc739e801946c15c149774e46f
#
_cell.length_a   1.000
_cell.length_b   1.000
_cell.length_c   1.000
_cell.angle_alpha   90.00
_cell.angle_beta   90.00
_cell.angle_gamma   90.00
#
_symmetry.space_group_name_H-M   'P 1'
#
loop_
_entity.id
_entity.type
_entity.pdbx_description
1 polymer ?
#
loop_
_entity_poly.entity_id
_entity_poly.type
_entity_poly.pdbx_seq_one_letter_code
_entity_poly.pdbx_strand_id
1 'polypeptide(L)'
;MKRRTFLFLALAAVPTLFVGCATRPADAIRVASYNIRLSPGDRDTPNAWEERKADLVALVRKMDLDAFGMQEVCPDQADYLRRELPEFAFVGDHRGADRKSDEASPVFYRKSRFEAEKSGTFWLSETPEVPASKSWGTACTRVCSYLVLRDKATGKRFCFANTHTDHISELAREKGMLLIVERMKEFGRGAPIVFTGDHNCRETEKPALAVSEILRNALYRSETEPTGSWRTFHGWSWRDEEVSATEALKYPLEVRNALKGSPDAMKVDGRHPYEKFGPRIDYIYVSPDVRVLDYATVNDARPGKELYPSDHFPVTATIILP
;
A
#
# COMPACT_ATOMS: atom_id res chain seq x y z
N MET A 1 -61.95 46.83 27.18
CA MET A 1 -61.41 45.51 27.49
C MET A 1 -60.60 45.03 26.29
N LYS A 2 -59.27 45.09 26.39
CA LYS A 2 -58.34 44.63 25.31
C LYS A 2 -57.80 43.22 25.65
N ARG A 3 -58.19 42.21 24.87
CA ARG A 3 -57.69 40.84 25.00
C ARG A 3 -56.27 40.77 24.46
N ARG A 4 -55.28 40.34 25.28
CA ARG A 4 -53.92 40.05 24.89
C ARG A 4 -53.88 38.57 24.53
N THR A 5 -53.54 38.27 23.27
CA THR A 5 -53.27 36.92 22.79
C THR A 5 -51.79 36.61 23.05
N PHE A 6 -51.52 35.59 23.85
CA PHE A 6 -50.14 35.07 24.05
C PHE A 6 -49.87 34.01 22.98
N LEU A 7 -48.84 34.27 22.18
CA LEU A 7 -48.32 33.33 21.20
C LEU A 7 -47.25 32.47 21.89
N PHE A 8 -47.48 31.16 22.07
CA PHE A 8 -46.49 30.22 22.51
C PHE A 8 -45.67 29.75 21.33
N LEU A 9 -44.39 30.15 21.27
CA LEU A 9 -43.42 29.56 20.35
C LEU A 9 -42.96 28.21 20.96
N ALA A 10 -43.31 27.11 20.31
CA ALA A 10 -42.75 25.81 20.60
C ALA A 10 -41.37 25.71 19.92
N LEU A 11 -40.27 25.71 20.68
CA LEU A 11 -38.96 25.35 20.20
C LEU A 11 -38.92 23.83 19.92
N ALA A 12 -38.90 23.45 18.65
CA ALA A 12 -38.59 22.08 18.27
C ALA A 12 -37.12 21.82 18.48
N ALA A 13 -36.78 20.96 19.44
CA ALA A 13 -35.44 20.44 19.62
C ALA A 13 -35.09 19.53 18.42
N VAL A 14 -34.17 19.97 17.57
CA VAL A 14 -33.59 19.14 16.52
C VAL A 14 -32.59 18.18 17.21
N PRO A 15 -32.78 16.85 17.10
CA PRO A 15 -31.83 15.92 17.66
C PRO A 15 -30.51 16.06 16.86
N THR A 16 -29.47 16.53 17.51
CA THR A 16 -28.10 16.48 16.98
C THR A 16 -27.68 15.02 16.95
N LEU A 17 -27.74 14.40 15.78
CA LEU A 17 -27.10 13.12 15.54
C LEU A 17 -25.59 13.32 15.71
N PHE A 18 -25.06 12.93 16.88
CA PHE A 18 -23.63 12.69 17.05
C PHE A 18 -23.28 11.50 16.15
N VAL A 19 -22.75 11.77 14.95
CA VAL A 19 -21.99 10.79 14.20
C VAL A 19 -20.72 10.55 15.02
N GLY A 20 -20.79 9.58 15.91
CA GLY A 20 -19.62 9.12 16.65
C GLY A 20 -18.61 8.65 15.63
N CYS A 21 -17.44 9.29 15.58
CA CYS A 21 -16.28 8.76 14.88
C CYS A 21 -16.03 7.37 15.51
N ALA A 22 -16.39 6.30 14.80
CA ALA A 22 -16.18 4.94 15.30
C ALA A 22 -14.68 4.77 15.52
N THR A 23 -14.25 4.70 16.76
CA THR A 23 -12.86 4.49 17.12
C THR A 23 -12.45 3.11 16.60
N ARG A 24 -11.29 3.05 15.92
CA ARG A 24 -10.69 1.79 15.47
C ARG A 24 -10.59 0.80 16.64
N PRO A 25 -11.02 -0.48 16.49
CA PRO A 25 -10.85 -1.49 17.52
C PRO A 25 -9.40 -1.56 18.01
N ALA A 26 -9.19 -1.76 19.30
CA ALA A 26 -7.86 -1.72 19.91
C ALA A 26 -6.89 -2.79 19.37
N ASP A 27 -7.43 -3.95 18.95
CA ASP A 27 -6.69 -5.04 18.33
C ASP A 27 -6.53 -4.90 16.80
N ALA A 28 -7.20 -3.92 16.19
CA ALA A 28 -7.07 -3.67 14.75
C ALA A 28 -5.73 -3.01 14.43
N ILE A 29 -5.08 -3.48 13.37
CA ILE A 29 -3.76 -3.04 12.88
C ILE A 29 -3.96 -2.31 11.56
N ARG A 30 -3.47 -1.09 11.45
CA ARG A 30 -3.51 -0.33 10.19
C ARG A 30 -2.21 -0.50 9.45
N VAL A 31 -2.30 -1.07 8.24
CA VAL A 31 -1.15 -1.39 7.39
C VAL A 31 -1.21 -0.63 6.07
N ALA A 32 -0.05 -0.44 5.41
CA ALA A 32 0.01 0.21 4.11
C ALA A 32 1.14 -0.34 3.21
N SER A 33 0.99 -0.10 1.91
CA SER A 33 2.04 -0.17 0.90
C SER A 33 2.16 1.18 0.22
N TYR A 34 3.38 1.70 0.05
CA TYR A 34 3.61 2.99 -0.57
C TYR A 34 4.92 3.05 -1.34
N ASN A 35 4.87 3.02 -2.67
CA ASN A 35 6.00 3.38 -3.50
C ASN A 35 6.19 4.90 -3.43
N ILE A 36 7.36 5.33 -2.93
CA ILE A 36 7.65 6.74 -2.65
C ILE A 36 8.40 7.44 -3.77
N ARG A 37 8.66 6.79 -4.88
CA ARG A 37 9.48 7.27 -6.00
C ARG A 37 10.91 7.61 -5.58
N LEU A 38 11.89 7.03 -6.23
CA LEU A 38 13.32 7.19 -5.94
C LEU A 38 13.78 8.66 -6.01
N SER A 39 14.74 9.05 -5.16
CA SER A 39 15.21 10.42 -5.06
C SER A 39 15.95 10.94 -6.29
N PRO A 40 16.74 10.15 -7.05
CA PRO A 40 17.40 10.63 -8.25
C PRO A 40 16.44 10.85 -9.44
N GLY A 41 15.19 10.37 -9.34
CA GLY A 41 14.15 10.68 -10.32
C GLY A 41 13.65 12.12 -10.22
N ASP A 42 13.16 12.63 -11.33
CA ASP A 42 12.40 13.90 -11.40
C ASP A 42 13.13 15.13 -10.88
N ARG A 43 14.49 15.13 -10.89
CA ARG A 43 15.31 16.28 -10.52
C ARG A 43 14.93 17.50 -11.36
N ASP A 44 15.06 18.67 -10.77
CA ASP A 44 14.74 19.96 -11.40
C ASP A 44 13.28 20.11 -11.85
N THR A 45 12.39 19.34 -11.25
CA THR A 45 10.94 19.41 -11.44
C THR A 45 10.22 19.65 -10.10
N PRO A 46 8.95 20.08 -10.10
CA PRO A 46 8.13 20.16 -8.89
C PRO A 46 7.95 18.82 -8.15
N ASN A 47 8.30 17.70 -8.80
CA ASN A 47 8.19 16.34 -8.27
C ASN A 47 9.51 15.82 -7.69
N ALA A 48 10.58 16.63 -7.71
CA ALA A 48 11.85 16.26 -7.08
C ALA A 48 11.67 15.90 -5.60
N TRP A 49 12.50 14.98 -5.10
CA TRP A 49 12.42 14.52 -3.71
C TRP A 49 12.43 15.67 -2.70
N GLU A 50 13.31 16.64 -2.88
CA GLU A 50 13.44 17.80 -1.98
C GLU A 50 12.15 18.62 -1.88
N GLU A 51 11.37 18.67 -2.96
CA GLU A 51 10.12 19.42 -3.05
C GLU A 51 8.92 18.71 -2.41
N ARG A 52 8.97 17.38 -2.27
CA ARG A 52 7.82 16.54 -1.86
C ARG A 52 8.02 15.77 -0.56
N LYS A 53 9.24 15.66 -0.06
CA LYS A 53 9.56 14.81 1.11
C LYS A 53 8.80 15.18 2.38
N ALA A 54 8.58 16.46 2.64
CA ALA A 54 7.81 16.92 3.80
C ALA A 54 6.33 16.58 3.69
N ASP A 55 5.73 16.77 2.50
CA ASP A 55 4.34 16.43 2.22
C ASP A 55 4.12 14.90 2.29
N LEU A 56 5.11 14.10 1.85
CA LEU A 56 5.10 12.66 1.97
C LEU A 56 5.04 12.20 3.44
N VAL A 57 5.90 12.75 4.29
CA VAL A 57 5.91 12.45 5.73
C VAL A 57 4.61 12.90 6.39
N ALA A 58 4.07 14.07 6.01
CA ALA A 58 2.78 14.55 6.50
C ALA A 58 1.65 13.58 6.14
N LEU A 59 1.65 13.05 4.91
CA LEU A 59 0.69 12.04 4.47
C LEU A 59 0.83 10.73 5.27
N VAL A 60 2.07 10.25 5.50
CA VAL A 60 2.32 9.05 6.33
C VAL A 60 1.76 9.23 7.74
N ARG A 61 1.99 10.39 8.36
CA ARG A 61 1.42 10.70 9.69
C ARG A 61 -0.11 10.76 9.69
N LYS A 62 -0.71 11.35 8.65
CA LYS A 62 -2.16 11.42 8.48
C LYS A 62 -2.81 10.04 8.38
N MET A 63 -2.14 9.09 7.74
CA MET A 63 -2.64 7.72 7.61
C MET A 63 -2.70 6.94 8.93
N ASP A 64 -2.08 7.39 10.01
CA ASP A 64 -2.05 6.76 11.35
C ASP A 64 -1.74 5.25 11.30
N LEU A 65 -0.61 4.91 10.70
CA LEU A 65 -0.19 3.54 10.42
C LEU A 65 0.43 2.86 11.64
N ASP A 66 0.28 1.55 11.72
CA ASP A 66 0.94 0.68 12.71
C ASP A 66 2.15 -0.04 12.12
N ALA A 67 2.02 -0.56 10.88
CA ALA A 67 3.11 -1.16 10.12
C ALA A 67 2.90 -0.92 8.61
N PHE A 68 3.96 -0.64 7.85
CA PHE A 68 3.84 -0.37 6.43
C PHE A 68 5.12 -0.65 5.66
N GLY A 69 4.97 -0.99 4.39
CA GLY A 69 6.05 -1.12 3.43
C GLY A 69 6.20 0.13 2.57
N MET A 70 7.45 0.50 2.27
CA MET A 70 7.75 1.48 1.24
C MET A 70 8.60 0.85 0.14
N GLN A 71 8.55 1.39 -1.07
CA GLN A 71 9.34 0.95 -2.22
C GLN A 71 10.11 2.13 -2.81
N GLU A 72 11.18 1.85 -3.55
CA GLU A 72 12.08 2.83 -4.17
C GLU A 72 12.85 3.72 -3.18
N VAL A 73 13.06 3.24 -1.95
CA VAL A 73 13.71 4.03 -0.91
C VAL A 73 15.22 4.05 -1.12
N CYS A 74 15.76 5.16 -1.63
CA CYS A 74 17.19 5.42 -1.75
C CYS A 74 17.85 5.72 -0.40
N PRO A 75 19.18 5.65 -0.26
CA PRO A 75 19.88 5.88 1.02
C PRO A 75 19.57 7.23 1.68
N ASP A 76 19.55 8.31 0.90
CA ASP A 76 19.20 9.66 1.37
C ASP A 76 17.76 9.76 1.86
N GLN A 77 16.83 9.07 1.16
CA GLN A 77 15.44 8.97 1.59
C GLN A 77 15.30 8.15 2.87
N ALA A 78 16.03 7.04 3.00
CA ALA A 78 16.03 6.22 4.21
C ALA A 78 16.51 7.02 5.44
N ASP A 79 17.58 7.82 5.29
CA ASP A 79 18.09 8.67 6.37
C ASP A 79 17.11 9.77 6.75
N TYR A 80 16.45 10.38 5.77
CA TYR A 80 15.40 11.37 6.01
C TYR A 80 14.21 10.75 6.76
N LEU A 81 13.69 9.62 6.26
CA LEU A 81 12.53 8.93 6.85
C LEU A 81 12.79 8.45 8.27
N ARG A 82 13.98 7.90 8.57
CA ARG A 82 14.36 7.50 9.94
C ARG A 82 14.36 8.67 10.91
N ARG A 83 14.81 9.84 10.45
CA ARG A 83 14.84 11.07 11.28
C ARG A 83 13.44 11.64 11.50
N GLU A 84 12.61 11.65 10.45
CA GLU A 84 11.28 12.29 10.51
C GLU A 84 10.20 11.36 11.11
N LEU A 85 10.41 10.05 11.15
CA LEU A 85 9.47 9.05 11.68
C LEU A 85 10.10 8.25 12.84
N PRO A 86 10.57 8.93 13.92
CA PRO A 86 11.33 8.29 15.00
C PRO A 86 10.49 7.29 15.82
N GLU A 87 9.17 7.38 15.77
CA GLU A 87 8.25 6.44 16.42
C GLU A 87 8.21 5.05 15.77
N PHE A 88 8.68 4.94 14.52
CA PHE A 88 8.77 3.67 13.80
C PHE A 88 10.20 3.12 13.84
N ALA A 89 10.31 1.80 13.84
CA ALA A 89 11.53 1.11 13.48
C ALA A 89 11.55 0.92 11.95
N PHE A 90 12.72 1.01 11.37
CA PHE A 90 12.99 0.78 9.95
C PHE A 90 13.76 -0.53 9.81
N VAL A 91 13.26 -1.45 9.00
CA VAL A 91 13.91 -2.72 8.68
C VAL A 91 13.95 -2.92 7.17
N GLY A 92 15.14 -3.16 6.65
CA GLY A 92 15.37 -3.41 5.23
C GLY A 92 16.76 -2.94 4.80
N ASP A 93 17.46 -3.81 4.09
CA ASP A 93 18.71 -3.49 3.42
C ASP A 93 18.42 -2.95 2.02
N HIS A 94 19.34 -2.16 1.50
CA HIS A 94 19.34 -1.76 0.09
C HIS A 94 19.74 -2.95 -0.81
N ARG A 95 19.26 -2.96 -2.04
CA ARG A 95 19.41 -4.08 -2.97
C ARG A 95 20.79 -4.26 -3.57
N GLY A 96 21.72 -3.28 -3.39
CA GLY A 96 23.08 -3.36 -3.81
C GLY A 96 23.89 -4.46 -3.10
N ALA A 97 25.04 -4.85 -3.65
CA ALA A 97 25.88 -5.91 -3.11
C ALA A 97 26.44 -5.59 -1.72
N ASP A 98 26.64 -4.33 -1.41
CA ASP A 98 27.06 -3.80 -0.10
C ASP A 98 25.92 -3.64 0.92
N ARG A 99 24.67 -3.95 0.51
CA ARG A 99 23.43 -3.76 1.29
C ARG A 99 23.13 -2.30 1.71
N LYS A 100 23.84 -1.34 1.14
CA LYS A 100 23.76 0.09 1.48
C LYS A 100 23.47 0.99 0.30
N SER A 101 23.72 0.52 -0.91
CA SER A 101 23.53 1.27 -2.16
C SER A 101 22.27 0.83 -2.91
N ASP A 102 21.83 1.67 -3.84
CA ASP A 102 20.63 1.46 -4.64
C ASP A 102 19.33 1.62 -3.80
N GLU A 103 18.22 1.08 -4.25
CA GLU A 103 16.94 1.17 -3.58
C GLU A 103 16.77 0.09 -2.50
N ALA A 104 15.97 0.40 -1.49
CA ALA A 104 15.45 -0.56 -0.53
C ALA A 104 13.93 -0.70 -0.66
N SER A 105 13.40 -1.80 -0.14
CA SER A 105 11.97 -2.01 0.07
C SER A 105 11.72 -2.24 1.57
N PRO A 106 11.90 -1.20 2.43
CA PRO A 106 11.87 -1.37 3.87
C PRO A 106 10.45 -1.60 4.40
N VAL A 107 10.39 -2.17 5.61
CA VAL A 107 9.20 -2.19 6.45
C VAL A 107 9.41 -1.27 7.64
N PHE A 108 8.41 -0.45 7.91
CA PHE A 108 8.29 0.36 9.11
C PHE A 108 7.26 -0.28 10.05
N TYR A 109 7.54 -0.28 11.35
CA TYR A 109 6.56 -0.69 12.36
C TYR A 109 6.62 0.19 13.60
N ARG A 110 5.48 0.46 14.22
CA ARG A 110 5.37 1.30 15.42
C ARG A 110 6.00 0.59 16.62
N LYS A 111 7.12 1.16 17.11
CA LYS A 111 7.93 0.61 18.22
C LYS A 111 7.14 0.44 19.52
N SER A 112 6.20 1.33 19.79
CA SER A 112 5.36 1.25 21.00
C SER A 112 4.40 0.06 20.96
N ARG A 113 3.96 -0.36 19.76
CA ARG A 113 2.96 -1.42 19.58
C ARG A 113 3.58 -2.81 19.38
N PHE A 114 4.64 -2.91 18.59
CA PHE A 114 5.18 -4.20 18.18
C PHE A 114 6.58 -4.47 18.72
N GLU A 115 6.88 -5.77 18.79
CA GLU A 115 8.21 -6.32 18.96
C GLU A 115 8.55 -7.17 17.75
N ALA A 116 9.75 -6.97 17.16
CA ALA A 116 10.24 -7.79 16.07
C ALA A 116 10.97 -9.02 16.64
N GLU A 117 10.41 -10.20 16.41
CA GLU A 117 11.01 -11.49 16.82
C GLU A 117 12.03 -12.00 15.80
N LYS A 118 11.80 -11.70 14.52
CA LYS A 118 12.68 -12.00 13.40
C LYS A 118 12.58 -10.92 12.34
N SER A 119 13.70 -10.60 11.72
CA SER A 119 13.73 -9.62 10.62
C SER A 119 14.88 -9.90 9.67
N GLY A 120 14.78 -9.37 8.45
CA GLY A 120 15.86 -9.45 7.49
C GLY A 120 15.46 -8.98 6.10
N THR A 121 16.41 -9.13 5.19
CA THR A 121 16.24 -8.86 3.77
C THR A 121 16.86 -10.00 2.98
N PHE A 122 16.16 -10.47 1.94
CA PHE A 122 16.68 -11.44 0.98
C PHE A 122 16.41 -11.01 -0.46
N TRP A 123 17.20 -11.53 -1.39
CA TRP A 123 17.09 -11.20 -2.81
C TRP A 123 16.09 -12.11 -3.52
N LEU A 124 15.36 -11.55 -4.48
CA LEU A 124 14.43 -12.32 -5.30
C LEU A 124 15.18 -13.02 -6.43
N SER A 125 15.76 -14.15 -6.09
CA SER A 125 16.58 -14.98 -6.98
C SER A 125 16.59 -16.43 -6.53
N GLU A 126 17.22 -17.31 -7.30
CA GLU A 126 17.47 -18.72 -6.93
C GLU A 126 18.49 -18.86 -5.80
N THR A 127 19.22 -17.79 -5.49
CA THR A 127 20.18 -17.70 -4.37
C THR A 127 19.84 -16.53 -3.47
N PRO A 128 18.72 -16.56 -2.74
CA PRO A 128 18.16 -15.40 -2.06
C PRO A 128 19.03 -14.85 -0.93
N GLU A 129 19.98 -15.62 -0.41
CA GLU A 129 20.92 -15.19 0.63
C GLU A 129 22.17 -14.47 0.06
N VAL A 130 22.36 -14.51 -1.28
CA VAL A 130 23.51 -13.88 -1.95
C VAL A 130 23.16 -12.44 -2.33
N PRO A 131 23.84 -11.44 -1.75
CA PRO A 131 23.60 -10.03 -2.07
C PRO A 131 23.73 -9.74 -3.57
N ALA A 132 22.82 -8.90 -4.09
CA ALA A 132 22.72 -8.51 -5.49
C ALA A 132 22.53 -9.66 -6.49
N SER A 133 22.14 -10.86 -6.02
CA SER A 133 21.84 -11.98 -6.91
C SER A 133 20.63 -11.66 -7.81
N LYS A 134 20.66 -12.22 -9.02
CA LYS A 134 19.64 -12.05 -10.07
C LYS A 134 19.30 -13.39 -10.68
N SER A 135 18.01 -13.64 -10.94
CA SER A 135 17.52 -14.85 -11.61
C SER A 135 16.32 -14.53 -12.50
N TRP A 136 15.86 -15.50 -13.24
CA TRP A 136 14.59 -15.48 -13.99
C TRP A 136 14.46 -14.33 -14.99
N GLY A 137 15.59 -13.78 -15.47
CA GLY A 137 15.60 -12.67 -16.44
C GLY A 137 15.21 -11.31 -15.85
N THR A 138 15.34 -11.12 -14.54
CA THR A 138 15.06 -9.84 -13.90
C THR A 138 15.95 -8.71 -14.46
N ALA A 139 15.36 -7.55 -14.74
CA ALA A 139 16.08 -6.38 -15.26
C ALA A 139 17.06 -5.82 -14.23
N CYS A 140 16.66 -5.73 -12.97
CA CYS A 140 17.48 -5.25 -11.86
C CYS A 140 17.36 -6.18 -10.64
N THR A 141 18.27 -6.04 -9.69
CA THR A 141 18.16 -6.73 -8.40
C THR A 141 16.87 -6.32 -7.68
N ARG A 142 16.19 -7.28 -7.07
CA ARG A 142 15.00 -7.04 -6.26
C ARG A 142 15.13 -7.74 -4.92
N VAL A 143 14.60 -7.11 -3.89
CA VAL A 143 14.66 -7.59 -2.51
C VAL A 143 13.30 -7.64 -1.87
N CYS A 144 13.17 -8.51 -0.88
CA CYS A 144 12.09 -8.49 0.08
C CYS A 144 12.63 -8.21 1.47
N SER A 145 12.10 -7.20 2.14
CA SER A 145 12.31 -7.01 3.56
C SER A 145 11.16 -7.65 4.33
N TYR A 146 11.47 -8.32 5.43
CA TYR A 146 10.48 -9.06 6.20
C TYR A 146 10.66 -8.92 7.71
N LEU A 147 9.55 -9.13 8.41
CA LEU A 147 9.45 -9.14 9.86
C LEU A 147 8.53 -10.27 10.32
N VAL A 148 8.84 -10.88 11.45
CA VAL A 148 7.88 -11.57 12.31
C VAL A 148 7.62 -10.65 13.48
N LEU A 149 6.44 -10.07 13.54
CA LEU A 149 6.03 -9.10 14.56
C LEU A 149 5.13 -9.78 15.60
N ARG A 150 5.32 -9.40 16.86
CA ARG A 150 4.41 -9.70 17.95
C ARG A 150 3.76 -8.40 18.43
N ASP A 151 2.43 -8.35 18.43
CA ASP A 151 1.67 -7.24 19.01
C ASP A 151 1.75 -7.35 20.54
N LYS A 152 2.29 -6.32 21.18
CA LYS A 152 2.54 -6.28 22.63
C LYS A 152 1.25 -6.30 23.46
N ALA A 153 0.14 -5.78 22.89
CA ALA A 153 -1.12 -5.69 23.59
C ALA A 153 -1.89 -7.01 23.56
N THR A 154 -1.87 -7.71 22.40
CA THR A 154 -2.66 -8.94 22.21
C THR A 154 -1.84 -10.21 22.30
N GLY A 155 -0.51 -10.11 22.19
CA GLY A 155 0.39 -11.27 22.08
C GLY A 155 0.35 -11.95 20.71
N LYS A 156 -0.55 -11.55 19.80
CA LYS A 156 -0.70 -12.14 18.48
C LYS A 156 0.54 -11.86 17.61
N ARG A 157 0.86 -12.85 16.78
CA ARG A 157 2.03 -12.80 15.87
C ARG A 157 1.57 -12.77 14.44
N PHE A 158 2.34 -12.08 13.57
CA PHE A 158 2.14 -12.11 12.13
C PHE A 158 3.45 -11.82 11.38
N CYS A 159 3.52 -12.28 10.14
CA CYS A 159 4.60 -11.95 9.23
C CYS A 159 4.23 -10.70 8.43
N PHE A 160 5.15 -9.78 8.30
CA PHE A 160 5.02 -8.65 7.38
C PHE A 160 6.14 -8.73 6.35
N ALA A 161 5.80 -8.76 5.09
CA ALA A 161 6.74 -8.74 3.96
C ALA A 161 6.46 -7.54 3.06
N ASN A 162 7.53 -6.94 2.53
CA ASN A 162 7.43 -5.84 1.59
C ASN A 162 8.46 -5.98 0.46
N THR A 163 8.04 -5.69 -0.75
CA THR A 163 8.89 -5.81 -1.94
C THR A 163 8.53 -4.78 -3.01
N HIS A 164 9.44 -4.63 -3.97
CA HIS A 164 9.20 -4.03 -5.27
C HIS A 164 9.67 -5.04 -6.33
N THR A 165 8.72 -5.66 -7.03
CA THR A 165 9.05 -6.74 -7.98
C THR A 165 9.57 -6.19 -9.32
N ASP A 166 10.05 -7.07 -10.19
CA ASP A 166 10.66 -6.66 -11.46
C ASP A 166 9.62 -6.06 -12.43
N HIS A 167 9.99 -4.98 -13.10
CA HIS A 167 9.11 -4.27 -14.02
C HIS A 167 9.11 -4.83 -15.45
N ILE A 168 10.07 -5.74 -15.79
CA ILE A 168 10.20 -6.32 -17.12
C ILE A 168 9.78 -7.80 -17.14
N SER A 169 10.41 -8.65 -16.31
CA SER A 169 10.23 -10.09 -16.37
C SER A 169 9.00 -10.56 -15.59
N GLU A 170 7.96 -11.03 -16.27
CA GLU A 170 6.80 -11.68 -15.64
C GLU A 170 7.22 -12.91 -14.81
N LEU A 171 8.15 -13.72 -15.35
CA LEU A 171 8.67 -14.89 -14.64
C LEU A 171 9.38 -14.51 -13.33
N ALA A 172 10.18 -13.43 -13.34
CA ALA A 172 10.83 -12.95 -12.12
C ALA A 172 9.82 -12.45 -11.09
N ARG A 173 8.74 -11.78 -11.52
CA ARG A 173 7.63 -11.39 -10.64
C ARG A 173 6.97 -12.61 -10.01
N GLU A 174 6.55 -13.57 -10.83
CA GLU A 174 5.87 -14.80 -10.38
C GLU A 174 6.74 -15.57 -9.37
N LYS A 175 7.96 -15.91 -9.76
CA LYS A 175 8.88 -16.68 -8.91
C LYS A 175 9.27 -15.92 -7.65
N GLY A 176 9.54 -14.62 -7.76
CA GLY A 176 9.88 -13.77 -6.61
C GLY A 176 8.75 -13.67 -5.60
N MET A 177 7.51 -13.47 -6.05
CA MET A 177 6.34 -13.37 -5.16
C MET A 177 6.04 -14.72 -4.47
N LEU A 178 6.14 -15.84 -5.17
CA LEU A 178 5.98 -17.18 -4.58
C LEU A 178 7.09 -17.48 -3.57
N LEU A 179 8.35 -17.13 -3.87
CA LEU A 179 9.48 -17.26 -2.94
C LEU A 179 9.21 -16.47 -1.63
N ILE A 180 8.66 -15.24 -1.74
CA ILE A 180 8.30 -14.44 -0.56
C ILE A 180 7.27 -15.19 0.28
N VAL A 181 6.19 -15.69 -0.31
CA VAL A 181 5.15 -16.42 0.43
C VAL A 181 5.69 -17.67 1.10
N GLU A 182 6.55 -18.43 0.41
CA GLU A 182 7.21 -19.62 0.96
C GLU A 182 8.06 -19.26 2.18
N ARG A 183 8.94 -18.26 2.06
CA ARG A 183 9.79 -17.78 3.16
C ARG A 183 8.98 -17.26 4.35
N MET A 184 7.86 -16.55 4.10
CA MET A 184 7.01 -16.07 5.19
C MET A 184 6.34 -17.22 5.94
N LYS A 185 5.93 -18.29 5.25
CA LYS A 185 5.41 -19.50 5.92
C LYS A 185 6.47 -20.17 6.78
N GLU A 186 7.70 -20.29 6.27
CA GLU A 186 8.85 -20.83 7.00
C GLU A 186 9.18 -19.99 8.25
N PHE A 187 9.38 -18.69 8.09
CA PHE A 187 9.82 -17.80 9.17
C PHE A 187 8.73 -17.58 10.22
N GLY A 188 7.49 -17.47 9.78
CA GLY A 188 6.34 -17.23 10.66
C GLY A 188 5.86 -18.45 11.43
N ARG A 189 6.22 -19.68 10.99
CA ARG A 189 5.79 -20.92 11.64
C ARG A 189 4.28 -20.97 11.85
N GLY A 190 3.51 -20.67 10.81
CA GLY A 190 2.05 -20.65 10.83
C GLY A 190 1.41 -19.31 11.25
N ALA A 191 2.20 -18.29 11.57
CA ALA A 191 1.65 -16.95 11.78
C ALA A 191 1.03 -16.38 10.49
N PRO A 192 -0.08 -15.63 10.59
CA PRO A 192 -0.69 -14.96 9.44
C PRO A 192 0.31 -14.06 8.70
N ILE A 193 0.13 -13.92 7.39
CA ILE A 193 0.98 -13.13 6.52
C ILE A 193 0.25 -11.86 6.10
N VAL A 194 0.95 -10.72 6.17
CA VAL A 194 0.64 -9.45 5.48
C VAL A 194 1.75 -9.23 4.47
N PHE A 195 1.40 -9.17 3.20
CA PHE A 195 2.36 -9.00 2.10
C PHE A 195 2.02 -7.75 1.29
N THR A 196 2.90 -6.77 1.31
CA THR A 196 2.76 -5.46 0.66
C THR A 196 3.80 -5.29 -0.44
N GLY A 197 3.51 -4.43 -1.40
CA GLY A 197 4.49 -4.08 -2.42
C GLY A 197 3.90 -3.37 -3.62
N ASP A 198 4.81 -2.78 -4.39
CA ASP A 198 4.63 -2.52 -5.80
C ASP A 198 4.97 -3.82 -6.56
N HIS A 199 3.95 -4.47 -7.05
CA HIS A 199 4.12 -5.78 -7.70
C HIS A 199 4.34 -5.67 -9.20
N ASN A 200 4.35 -4.46 -9.76
CA ASN A 200 4.56 -4.22 -11.20
C ASN A 200 3.72 -5.14 -12.11
N CYS A 201 2.59 -5.60 -11.62
CA CYS A 201 1.65 -6.44 -12.37
C CYS A 201 0.21 -6.11 -12.00
N ARG A 202 -0.70 -6.41 -12.91
CA ARG A 202 -2.14 -6.30 -12.69
C ARG A 202 -2.70 -7.58 -12.09
N GLU A 203 -3.88 -7.50 -11.52
CA GLU A 203 -4.55 -8.64 -10.85
C GLU A 203 -4.84 -9.83 -11.77
N THR A 204 -4.93 -9.58 -13.09
CA THR A 204 -5.18 -10.62 -14.12
C THR A 204 -3.91 -11.27 -14.64
N GLU A 205 -2.73 -10.80 -14.25
CA GLU A 205 -1.45 -11.36 -14.69
C GLU A 205 -1.03 -12.52 -13.79
N LYS A 206 -0.26 -13.46 -14.33
CA LYS A 206 0.16 -14.70 -13.64
C LYS A 206 0.75 -14.49 -12.25
N PRO A 207 1.63 -13.49 -12.01
CA PRO A 207 2.20 -13.29 -10.68
C PRO A 207 1.14 -13.02 -9.62
N ALA A 208 0.16 -12.16 -9.91
CA ALA A 208 -0.91 -11.81 -9.01
C ALA A 208 -1.89 -12.98 -8.80
N LEU A 209 -2.22 -13.72 -9.86
CA LEU A 209 -3.07 -14.92 -9.79
C LEU A 209 -2.43 -16.00 -8.91
N ALA A 210 -1.13 -16.29 -9.10
CA ALA A 210 -0.40 -17.29 -8.32
C ALA A 210 -0.40 -16.98 -6.81
N VAL A 211 -0.21 -15.71 -6.43
CA VAL A 211 -0.29 -15.30 -5.01
C VAL A 211 -1.73 -15.38 -4.50
N SER A 212 -2.72 -15.04 -5.32
CA SER A 212 -4.14 -15.04 -4.94
C SER A 212 -4.69 -16.44 -4.65
N GLU A 213 -4.03 -17.50 -5.11
CA GLU A 213 -4.36 -18.88 -4.71
C GLU A 213 -4.04 -19.14 -3.23
N ILE A 214 -3.06 -18.43 -2.65
CA ILE A 214 -2.55 -18.66 -1.29
C ILE A 214 -3.00 -17.56 -0.32
N LEU A 215 -2.87 -16.31 -0.73
CA LEU A 215 -3.25 -15.12 0.04
C LEU A 215 -4.49 -14.46 -0.59
N ARG A 216 -5.04 -13.48 0.08
CA ARG A 216 -6.20 -12.72 -0.39
C ARG A 216 -5.84 -11.25 -0.55
N ASN A 217 -6.21 -10.66 -1.68
CA ASN A 217 -6.10 -9.22 -1.88
C ASN A 217 -7.06 -8.51 -0.91
N ALA A 218 -6.50 -7.63 -0.07
CA ALA A 218 -7.25 -6.92 0.97
C ALA A 218 -8.40 -6.07 0.41
N LEU A 219 -8.24 -5.54 -0.81
CA LEU A 219 -9.30 -4.79 -1.50
C LEU A 219 -10.63 -5.56 -1.56
N TYR A 220 -10.58 -6.87 -1.90
CA TYR A 220 -11.76 -7.73 -2.05
C TYR A 220 -12.22 -8.38 -0.74
N ARG A 221 -11.45 -8.17 0.33
CA ARG A 221 -11.75 -8.69 1.68
C ARG A 221 -12.27 -7.62 2.61
N SER A 222 -12.29 -6.36 2.18
CA SER A 222 -12.79 -5.24 2.96
C SER A 222 -14.25 -5.46 3.36
N GLU A 223 -14.55 -5.33 4.66
CA GLU A 223 -15.91 -5.43 5.20
C GLU A 223 -16.73 -4.17 4.89
N THR A 224 -16.07 -3.06 4.62
CA THR A 224 -16.70 -1.82 4.13
C THR A 224 -16.37 -1.61 2.66
N GLU A 225 -17.12 -0.75 1.98
CA GLU A 225 -16.79 -0.36 0.61
C GLU A 225 -15.39 0.28 0.55
N PRO A 226 -14.49 -0.19 -0.35
CA PRO A 226 -13.19 0.42 -0.54
C PRO A 226 -13.29 1.86 -0.99
N THR A 227 -12.44 2.73 -0.46
CA THR A 227 -12.46 4.16 -0.76
C THR A 227 -11.23 4.62 -1.55
N GLY A 228 -11.28 5.84 -2.07
CA GLY A 228 -10.19 6.45 -2.85
C GLY A 228 -10.15 6.00 -4.30
N SER A 229 -9.03 6.25 -4.99
CA SER A 229 -8.85 5.96 -6.40
C SER A 229 -8.75 4.45 -6.70
N TRP A 230 -9.25 4.04 -7.87
CA TRP A 230 -8.96 2.69 -8.38
C TRP A 230 -7.47 2.52 -8.70
N ARG A 231 -6.89 3.48 -9.44
CA ARG A 231 -5.47 3.39 -9.82
C ARG A 231 -4.58 3.55 -8.59
N THR A 232 -3.44 2.90 -8.62
CA THR A 232 -2.39 3.13 -7.63
C THR A 232 -1.16 3.80 -8.23
N PHE A 233 -0.88 3.61 -9.53
CA PHE A 233 0.17 4.32 -10.26
C PHE A 233 -0.42 5.37 -11.21
N HIS A 234 -0.07 6.63 -11.03
CA HIS A 234 -0.55 7.74 -11.85
C HIS A 234 0.56 8.44 -12.66
N GLY A 235 1.83 8.17 -12.37
CA GLY A 235 2.96 8.66 -13.13
C GLY A 235 3.02 10.20 -13.20
N TRP A 236 2.75 10.88 -12.08
CA TRP A 236 2.64 12.34 -11.95
C TRP A 236 1.49 13.00 -12.71
N SER A 237 0.57 12.22 -13.27
CA SER A 237 -0.58 12.78 -13.97
C SER A 237 -1.63 13.20 -12.95
N TRP A 238 -1.83 14.52 -12.81
CA TRP A 238 -2.98 15.07 -12.10
C TRP A 238 -4.27 14.82 -12.90
N ARG A 239 -5.34 14.42 -12.23
CA ARG A 239 -6.67 14.28 -12.81
C ARG A 239 -7.71 14.79 -11.81
N ASP A 240 -8.61 15.67 -12.29
CA ASP A 240 -9.72 16.17 -11.49
C ASP A 240 -10.72 15.05 -11.13
N GLU A 241 -10.85 14.06 -12.03
CA GLU A 241 -11.77 12.94 -11.88
C GLU A 241 -11.01 11.63 -11.86
N GLU A 242 -10.70 11.13 -10.65
CA GLU A 242 -10.22 9.77 -10.45
C GLU A 242 -11.42 8.82 -10.30
N VAL A 243 -11.42 7.71 -11.04
CA VAL A 243 -12.41 6.66 -10.84
C VAL A 243 -12.19 6.04 -9.47
N SER A 244 -13.22 6.09 -8.62
CA SER A 244 -13.11 5.50 -7.27
C SER A 244 -13.02 3.98 -7.33
N ALA A 245 -12.43 3.39 -6.28
CA ALA A 245 -12.37 1.93 -6.14
C ALA A 245 -13.78 1.33 -6.18
N THR A 246 -14.74 1.91 -5.47
CA THR A 246 -16.15 1.48 -5.47
C THR A 246 -16.77 1.50 -6.86
N GLU A 247 -16.55 2.56 -7.63
CA GLU A 247 -17.07 2.66 -9.00
C GLU A 247 -16.42 1.62 -9.92
N ALA A 248 -15.09 1.46 -9.85
CA ALA A 248 -14.37 0.48 -10.65
C ALA A 248 -14.84 -0.96 -10.39
N LEU A 249 -15.17 -1.30 -9.14
CA LEU A 249 -15.63 -2.64 -8.76
C LEU A 249 -16.98 -3.03 -9.38
N LYS A 250 -17.74 -2.11 -9.95
CA LYS A 250 -18.97 -2.40 -10.73
C LYS A 250 -18.69 -2.99 -12.11
N TYR A 251 -17.45 -2.90 -12.60
CA TYR A 251 -17.03 -3.41 -13.90
C TYR A 251 -16.34 -4.76 -13.77
N PRO A 252 -16.42 -5.64 -14.81
CA PRO A 252 -15.70 -6.91 -14.84
C PRO A 252 -14.19 -6.74 -14.61
N LEU A 253 -13.58 -7.76 -14.02
CA LEU A 253 -12.15 -7.75 -13.67
C LEU A 253 -11.26 -7.47 -14.90
N GLU A 254 -11.57 -8.08 -16.02
CA GLU A 254 -10.84 -7.96 -17.28
C GLU A 254 -10.91 -6.54 -17.84
N VAL A 255 -12.05 -5.88 -17.68
CA VAL A 255 -12.27 -4.50 -18.15
C VAL A 255 -11.43 -3.52 -17.33
N ARG A 256 -11.54 -3.56 -16.00
CA ARG A 256 -10.80 -2.60 -15.15
C ARG A 256 -9.29 -2.86 -15.08
N ASN A 257 -8.85 -4.06 -15.49
CA ASN A 257 -7.43 -4.44 -15.57
C ASN A 257 -6.89 -4.51 -17.01
N ALA A 258 -7.62 -4.01 -18.01
CA ALA A 258 -7.16 -4.03 -19.40
C ALA A 258 -5.79 -3.33 -19.56
N LEU A 259 -4.92 -3.96 -20.34
CA LEU A 259 -3.60 -3.42 -20.64
C LEU A 259 -3.68 -2.29 -21.67
N LYS A 260 -2.71 -1.40 -21.65
CA LYS A 260 -2.59 -0.34 -22.66
C LYS A 260 -2.45 -0.96 -24.05
N GLY A 261 -3.32 -0.53 -25.00
CA GLY A 261 -3.27 -1.02 -26.37
C GLY A 261 -3.88 -2.41 -26.59
N SER A 262 -4.59 -2.97 -25.60
CA SER A 262 -5.33 -4.22 -25.80
C SER A 262 -6.39 -4.04 -26.89
N PRO A 263 -6.29 -4.73 -28.06
CA PRO A 263 -7.18 -4.48 -29.21
C PRO A 263 -8.63 -4.87 -28.95
N ASP A 264 -8.86 -5.86 -28.10
CA ASP A 264 -10.18 -6.44 -27.80
C ASP A 264 -10.83 -5.84 -26.55
N ALA A 265 -10.23 -4.80 -25.96
CA ALA A 265 -10.77 -4.19 -24.75
C ALA A 265 -12.07 -3.43 -25.06
N MET A 266 -13.14 -3.79 -24.39
CA MET A 266 -14.42 -3.11 -24.49
C MET A 266 -14.28 -1.66 -23.98
N LYS A 267 -14.61 -0.68 -24.83
CA LYS A 267 -14.57 0.75 -24.44
C LYS A 267 -15.56 1.03 -23.32
N VAL A 268 -15.16 1.88 -22.38
CA VAL A 268 -15.99 2.39 -21.30
C VAL A 268 -16.12 3.89 -21.46
N ASP A 269 -17.33 4.37 -21.66
CA ASP A 269 -17.63 5.79 -21.96
C ASP A 269 -16.81 6.33 -23.15
N GLY A 270 -16.68 5.50 -24.21
CA GLY A 270 -15.92 5.83 -25.41
C GLY A 270 -14.40 5.80 -25.30
N ARG A 271 -13.85 5.57 -24.10
CA ARG A 271 -12.39 5.50 -23.82
C ARG A 271 -11.93 4.06 -23.70
N HIS A 272 -10.65 3.82 -23.98
CA HIS A 272 -10.02 2.54 -23.64
C HIS A 272 -10.02 2.36 -22.11
N PRO A 273 -10.32 1.15 -21.58
CA PRO A 273 -10.37 0.93 -20.13
C PRO A 273 -9.09 1.35 -19.38
N TYR A 274 -7.92 1.15 -19.99
CA TYR A 274 -6.65 1.61 -19.43
C TYR A 274 -6.62 3.12 -19.18
N GLU A 275 -7.20 3.90 -20.08
CA GLU A 275 -7.26 5.37 -19.94
C GLU A 275 -8.23 5.78 -18.85
N LYS A 276 -9.35 5.04 -18.68
CA LYS A 276 -10.35 5.31 -17.66
C LYS A 276 -9.84 4.88 -16.27
N PHE A 277 -9.50 3.61 -16.10
CA PHE A 277 -9.18 3.04 -14.77
C PHE A 277 -7.72 3.26 -14.39
N GLY A 278 -6.79 3.25 -15.35
CA GLY A 278 -5.35 3.33 -15.10
C GLY A 278 -4.78 2.04 -14.48
N PRO A 279 -3.47 2.00 -14.22
CA PRO A 279 -2.82 0.84 -13.62
C PRO A 279 -3.01 0.79 -12.11
N ARG A 280 -3.36 -0.41 -11.63
CA ARG A 280 -3.33 -0.80 -10.23
C ARG A 280 -2.26 -1.87 -10.08
N ILE A 281 -1.17 -1.56 -9.39
CA ILE A 281 0.03 -2.40 -9.26
C ILE A 281 0.56 -2.48 -7.83
N ASP A 282 0.01 -1.69 -6.92
CA ASP A 282 0.34 -1.70 -5.49
C ASP A 282 -0.74 -2.46 -4.72
N TYR A 283 -0.32 -3.41 -3.88
CA TYR A 283 -1.24 -4.33 -3.21
C TYR A 283 -0.90 -4.54 -1.74
N ILE A 284 -1.93 -4.95 -1.01
CA ILE A 284 -1.85 -5.58 0.30
C ILE A 284 -2.53 -6.94 0.16
N TYR A 285 -1.77 -8.01 0.33
CA TYR A 285 -2.28 -9.37 0.44
C TYR A 285 -2.23 -9.82 1.90
N VAL A 286 -3.23 -10.58 2.31
CA VAL A 286 -3.34 -11.11 3.69
C VAL A 286 -3.65 -12.61 3.68
N SER A 287 -3.28 -13.32 4.74
CA SER A 287 -3.72 -14.69 4.95
C SER A 287 -5.25 -14.80 4.96
N PRO A 288 -5.83 -15.93 4.51
CA PRO A 288 -7.29 -16.09 4.36
C PRO A 288 -8.11 -15.86 5.64
N ASP A 289 -7.53 -16.10 6.80
CA ASP A 289 -8.10 -15.98 8.13
C ASP A 289 -7.97 -14.57 8.76
N VAL A 290 -7.23 -13.67 8.11
CA VAL A 290 -7.14 -12.26 8.50
C VAL A 290 -8.41 -11.53 8.05
N ARG A 291 -9.07 -10.83 8.97
CA ARG A 291 -10.19 -9.94 8.64
C ARG A 291 -9.67 -8.59 8.17
N VAL A 292 -10.32 -8.02 7.18
CA VAL A 292 -10.02 -6.68 6.64
C VAL A 292 -11.23 -5.80 6.88
N LEU A 293 -11.15 -4.88 7.82
CA LEU A 293 -12.27 -4.01 8.20
C LEU A 293 -12.54 -2.93 7.16
N ASP A 294 -11.48 -2.31 6.65
CA ASP A 294 -11.53 -1.28 5.61
C ASP A 294 -10.34 -1.39 4.65
N TYR A 295 -10.50 -0.77 3.50
CA TYR A 295 -9.45 -0.59 2.50
C TYR A 295 -9.57 0.78 1.84
N ALA A 296 -8.44 1.45 1.61
CA ALA A 296 -8.40 2.71 0.90
C ALA A 296 -7.17 2.84 -0.01
N THR A 297 -7.36 3.45 -1.18
CA THR A 297 -6.28 4.06 -1.95
C THR A 297 -6.28 5.55 -1.61
N VAL A 298 -5.20 6.04 -0.97
CA VAL A 298 -5.13 7.40 -0.46
C VAL A 298 -4.61 8.32 -1.55
N ASN A 299 -5.49 9.04 -2.21
CA ASN A 299 -5.19 9.92 -3.33
C ASN A 299 -5.16 11.41 -2.95
N ASP A 300 -4.67 11.70 -1.75
CA ASP A 300 -4.52 13.07 -1.26
C ASP A 300 -3.43 13.82 -2.02
N ALA A 301 -3.79 14.97 -2.56
CA ALA A 301 -2.85 15.90 -3.15
C ALA A 301 -2.01 16.62 -2.08
N ARG A 302 -0.87 17.18 -2.49
CA ARG A 302 -0.05 18.07 -1.66
C ARG A 302 -0.85 19.33 -1.33
N PRO A 303 -0.82 19.82 -0.08
CA PRO A 303 -1.62 20.99 0.31
C PRO A 303 -1.40 22.21 -0.59
N GLY A 304 -2.51 22.71 -1.17
CA GLY A 304 -2.50 23.90 -2.04
C GLY A 304 -1.84 23.69 -3.41
N LYS A 305 -1.62 22.46 -3.85
CA LYS A 305 -1.00 22.12 -5.13
C LYS A 305 -1.79 21.00 -5.82
N GLU A 306 -1.88 21.07 -7.15
CA GLU A 306 -2.40 19.97 -7.99
C GLU A 306 -1.28 18.95 -8.27
N LEU A 307 -0.62 18.48 -7.22
CA LEU A 307 0.52 17.57 -7.24
C LEU A 307 0.35 16.53 -6.13
N TYR A 308 1.01 15.39 -6.29
CA TYR A 308 1.01 14.33 -5.30
C TYR A 308 2.40 14.18 -4.63
N PRO A 309 2.48 13.59 -3.41
CA PRO A 309 3.76 13.35 -2.76
C PRO A 309 4.61 12.25 -3.42
N SER A 310 4.02 11.38 -4.25
CA SER A 310 4.68 10.36 -5.08
C SER A 310 3.94 10.20 -6.39
N ASP A 311 4.48 9.47 -7.35
CA ASP A 311 3.80 9.05 -8.59
C ASP A 311 2.93 7.81 -8.41
N HIS A 312 2.90 7.27 -7.19
CA HIS A 312 1.96 6.26 -6.71
C HIS A 312 1.09 6.80 -5.59
N PHE A 313 -0.12 6.27 -5.48
CA PHE A 313 -0.97 6.43 -4.30
C PHE A 313 -0.73 5.31 -3.30
N PRO A 314 -0.54 5.61 -2.01
CA PRO A 314 -0.48 4.56 -1.01
C PRO A 314 -1.81 3.82 -0.90
N VAL A 315 -1.73 2.52 -0.68
CA VAL A 315 -2.88 1.69 -0.32
C VAL A 315 -2.82 1.34 1.16
N THR A 316 -3.96 1.40 1.83
CA THR A 316 -4.09 1.12 3.26
C THR A 316 -5.16 0.07 3.52
N ALA A 317 -5.00 -0.69 4.60
CA ALA A 317 -6.03 -1.58 5.13
C ALA A 317 -5.98 -1.60 6.66
N THR A 318 -7.15 -1.70 7.28
CA THR A 318 -7.26 -1.99 8.71
C THR A 318 -7.61 -3.46 8.87
N ILE A 319 -6.75 -4.21 9.55
CA ILE A 319 -6.87 -5.67 9.68
C ILE A 319 -7.03 -6.10 11.13
N ILE A 320 -7.65 -7.27 11.35
CA ILE A 320 -7.65 -7.99 12.63
C ILE A 320 -7.04 -9.37 12.39
N LEU A 321 -6.05 -9.71 13.20
CA LEU A 321 -5.43 -11.04 13.20
C LEU A 321 -6.38 -12.07 13.84
N PRO A 322 -6.36 -13.34 13.40
CA PRO A 322 -7.16 -14.42 13.96
C PRO A 322 -6.88 -14.70 15.43
#